data_6680ed50b8cd631ccab462396cc3a1e4
#
_entry.id   6680ed50b8cd631ccab462396cc3a1e4
#
_cell.length_a   1.000
_cell.length_b   1.000
_cell.length_c   1.000
_cell.angle_alpha   90.00
_cell.angle_beta   90.00
_cell.angle_gamma   90.00
#
_symmetry.space_group_name_H-M   'P 1'
#
loop_
_entity.id
_entity.type
_entity.pdbx_description
1 polymer ?
#
loop_
_entity_poly.entity_id
_entity_poly.type
_entity_poly.pdbx_seq_one_letter_code
_entity_poly.pdbx_strand_id
1 'polypeptide(L)'
;MYNWKVVLLTLGVLVGLKIWSPYLVDNIKWSYFDVLHQQKESQLIDNIVLVDIDEKSLDKYGQYPWPRNIYADIMLESHYTNTHVFTQVFSQPDRFGGDSRFAEGLVNRLSVLSAAPTSQKDTGSAPYVKTSVFGGGDIKNSIWNFSGMSAPIKILQDNTYGVGVTVTTPPLPDTPNFDGTVRSAPLIV
;
A
#
# COMPACT_ATOMS: atom_id res chain seq x y z
N MET A 1 -45.82 21.44 15.30
CA MET A 1 -45.32 22.43 14.31
C MET A 1 -43.79 22.51 14.44
N TYR A 2 -43.06 22.05 13.47
CA TYR A 2 -41.60 22.22 13.45
C TYR A 2 -41.25 23.70 13.28
N ASN A 3 -40.50 24.24 14.23
CA ASN A 3 -40.15 25.65 14.18
C ASN A 3 -38.93 25.80 13.24
N TRP A 4 -39.16 26.20 12.00
CA TRP A 4 -38.14 26.35 10.97
C TRP A 4 -36.95 27.23 11.41
N LYS A 5 -37.18 28.17 12.33
CA LYS A 5 -36.13 29.02 12.92
C LYS A 5 -35.14 28.19 13.76
N VAL A 6 -35.63 27.18 14.48
CA VAL A 6 -34.78 26.27 15.25
C VAL A 6 -33.95 25.41 14.31
N VAL A 7 -34.54 24.93 13.21
CA VAL A 7 -33.81 24.14 12.19
C VAL A 7 -32.70 24.97 11.55
N LEU A 8 -32.96 26.22 11.19
CA LEU A 8 -31.94 27.09 10.63
C LEU A 8 -30.84 27.43 11.63
N LEU A 9 -31.21 27.63 12.89
CA LEU A 9 -30.22 27.92 13.94
C LEU A 9 -29.32 26.70 14.19
N THR A 10 -29.88 25.51 14.29
CA THR A 10 -29.06 24.27 14.44
C THR A 10 -28.17 24.02 13.24
N LEU A 11 -28.69 24.24 12.03
CA LEU A 11 -27.87 24.13 10.81
C LEU A 11 -26.72 25.15 10.81
N GLY A 12 -26.99 26.39 11.18
CA GLY A 12 -26.01 27.45 11.29
C GLY A 12 -24.90 27.11 12.32
N VAL A 13 -25.28 26.55 13.47
CA VAL A 13 -24.33 26.10 14.50
C VAL A 13 -23.48 24.95 13.97
N LEU A 14 -24.04 23.95 13.29
CA LEU A 14 -23.30 22.82 12.73
C LEU A 14 -22.33 23.28 11.65
N VAL A 15 -22.75 24.17 10.76
CA VAL A 15 -21.88 24.75 9.74
C VAL A 15 -20.77 25.58 10.39
N GLY A 16 -21.10 26.38 11.39
CA GLY A 16 -20.11 27.16 12.16
C GLY A 16 -19.06 26.29 12.85
N LEU A 17 -19.48 25.18 13.46
CA LEU A 17 -18.58 24.19 14.06
C LEU A 17 -17.66 23.53 13.01
N LYS A 18 -18.18 23.19 11.84
CA LYS A 18 -17.38 22.61 10.77
C LYS A 18 -16.32 23.58 10.25
N ILE A 19 -16.66 24.87 10.15
CA ILE A 19 -15.72 25.91 9.69
C ILE A 19 -14.69 26.23 10.77
N TRP A 20 -15.11 26.33 12.03
CA TRP A 20 -14.22 26.70 13.13
C TRP A 20 -13.29 25.56 13.56
N SER A 21 -13.79 24.33 13.62
CA SER A 21 -13.02 23.18 14.04
C SER A 21 -13.30 21.95 13.16
N PRO A 22 -12.74 21.92 11.93
CA PRO A 22 -12.89 20.76 11.04
C PRO A 22 -12.38 19.47 11.70
N TYR A 23 -11.35 19.58 12.55
CA TYR A 23 -10.76 18.47 13.28
C TYR A 23 -11.77 17.72 14.19
N LEU A 24 -12.58 18.43 14.97
CA LEU A 24 -13.59 17.78 15.83
C LEU A 24 -14.62 17.02 15.02
N VAL A 25 -15.09 17.62 13.94
CA VAL A 25 -16.11 16.99 13.07
C VAL A 25 -15.52 15.76 12.38
N ASP A 26 -14.27 15.84 11.91
CA ASP A 26 -13.62 14.73 11.23
C ASP A 26 -13.30 13.58 12.21
N ASN A 27 -12.90 13.88 13.45
CA ASN A 27 -12.73 12.85 14.48
C ASN A 27 -14.03 12.09 14.78
N ILE A 28 -15.14 12.81 14.95
CA ILE A 28 -16.45 12.18 15.18
C ILE A 28 -16.84 11.31 13.98
N LYS A 29 -16.63 11.82 12.76
CA LYS A 29 -16.90 11.08 11.52
C LYS A 29 -16.11 9.79 11.46
N TRP A 30 -14.80 9.83 11.74
CA TRP A 30 -13.95 8.65 11.69
C TRP A 30 -14.23 7.66 12.81
N SER A 31 -14.49 8.15 14.03
CA SER A 31 -14.91 7.28 15.14
C SER A 31 -16.23 6.56 14.84
N TYR A 32 -17.19 7.25 14.23
CA TYR A 32 -18.45 6.65 13.81
C TYR A 32 -18.25 5.62 12.69
N PHE A 33 -17.38 5.92 11.72
CA PHE A 33 -17.00 4.99 10.67
C PHE A 33 -16.40 3.71 11.25
N ASP A 34 -15.48 3.84 12.21
CA ASP A 34 -14.82 2.69 12.85
C ASP A 34 -15.81 1.81 13.60
N VAL A 35 -16.76 2.42 14.33
CA VAL A 35 -17.84 1.68 15.02
C VAL A 35 -18.70 0.90 14.03
N LEU A 36 -19.08 1.52 12.90
CA LEU A 36 -19.83 0.82 11.86
C LEU A 36 -19.04 -0.32 11.23
N HIS A 37 -17.75 -0.13 11.03
CA HIS A 37 -16.87 -1.17 10.48
C HIS A 37 -16.70 -2.36 11.43
N GLN A 38 -16.61 -2.11 12.75
CA GLN A 38 -16.51 -3.16 13.75
C GLN A 38 -17.80 -4.01 13.86
N GLN A 39 -18.95 -3.44 13.53
CA GLN A 39 -20.22 -4.17 13.52
C GLN A 39 -20.40 -5.03 12.25
N LYS A 40 -19.58 -4.80 11.23
CA LYS A 40 -19.63 -5.61 10.01
C LYS A 40 -18.94 -6.95 10.28
N GLU A 41 -19.64 -8.04 10.01
CA GLU A 41 -19.03 -9.37 10.07
C GLU A 41 -17.82 -9.46 9.12
N SER A 42 -16.69 -9.94 9.63
CA SER A 42 -15.53 -10.20 8.79
C SER A 42 -15.85 -11.37 7.86
N GLN A 43 -15.79 -11.13 6.57
CA GLN A 43 -15.90 -12.19 5.58
C GLN A 43 -14.50 -12.77 5.34
N LEU A 44 -14.35 -14.06 5.55
CA LEU A 44 -13.15 -14.77 5.14
C LEU A 44 -13.08 -14.79 3.61
N ILE A 45 -11.95 -14.37 3.10
CA ILE A 45 -11.66 -14.41 1.65
C ILE A 45 -10.82 -15.65 1.40
N ASP A 46 -11.45 -16.71 0.92
CA ASP A 46 -10.79 -18.01 0.69
C ASP A 46 -9.77 -17.99 -0.46
N ASN A 47 -9.77 -16.93 -1.27
CA ASN A 47 -8.93 -16.80 -2.47
C ASN A 47 -7.58 -16.13 -2.21
N ILE A 48 -7.33 -15.65 -0.99
CA ILE A 48 -6.10 -14.95 -0.62
C ILE A 48 -5.41 -15.73 0.49
N VAL A 49 -4.16 -16.09 0.24
CA VAL A 49 -3.28 -16.69 1.24
C VAL A 49 -2.22 -15.68 1.63
N LEU A 50 -2.19 -15.33 2.91
CA LEU A 50 -1.14 -14.49 3.47
C LEU A 50 0.00 -15.38 3.96
N VAL A 51 1.19 -15.16 3.41
CA VAL A 51 2.43 -15.85 3.83
C VAL A 51 3.26 -14.86 4.65
N ASP A 52 3.42 -15.17 5.92
CA ASP A 52 4.18 -14.33 6.85
C ASP A 52 5.51 -15.00 7.23
N ILE A 53 6.49 -14.18 7.60
CA ILE A 53 7.79 -14.61 8.13
C ILE A 53 7.69 -14.65 9.65
N ASP A 54 7.39 -15.82 10.18
CA ASP A 54 7.28 -16.05 11.61
C ASP A 54 8.62 -16.45 12.28
N GLU A 55 8.64 -16.56 13.59
CA GLU A 55 9.83 -16.97 14.34
C GLU A 55 10.35 -18.35 13.95
N LYS A 56 9.46 -19.30 13.60
CA LYS A 56 9.88 -20.64 13.16
C LYS A 56 10.61 -20.58 11.82
N SER A 57 10.20 -19.67 10.96
CA SER A 57 10.87 -19.41 9.70
C SER A 57 12.24 -18.77 9.92
N LEU A 58 12.35 -17.84 10.87
CA LEU A 58 13.63 -17.24 11.27
C LEU A 58 14.57 -18.27 11.88
N ASP A 59 14.09 -19.17 12.72
CA ASP A 59 14.88 -20.26 13.31
C ASP A 59 15.42 -21.22 12.24
N LYS A 60 14.62 -21.49 11.21
CA LYS A 60 14.97 -22.44 10.14
C LYS A 60 15.90 -21.84 9.08
N TYR A 61 15.63 -20.60 8.66
CA TYR A 61 16.31 -19.95 7.52
C TYR A 61 17.27 -18.84 7.94
N GLY A 62 17.33 -18.52 9.21
CA GLY A 62 18.16 -17.45 9.77
C GLY A 62 17.50 -16.09 9.73
N GLN A 63 18.26 -15.09 10.17
CA GLN A 63 17.78 -13.70 10.28
C GLN A 63 17.47 -13.09 8.92
N TYR A 64 16.37 -12.33 8.88
CA TYR A 64 16.00 -11.50 7.73
C TYR A 64 17.01 -10.33 7.55
N PRO A 65 17.33 -9.89 6.32
CA PRO A 65 16.76 -10.30 5.04
C PRO A 65 17.39 -11.60 4.48
N TRP A 66 16.51 -12.47 3.97
CA TRP A 66 16.94 -13.75 3.41
C TRP A 66 17.52 -13.64 2.01
N PRO A 67 18.39 -14.61 1.62
CA PRO A 67 18.85 -14.76 0.25
C PRO A 67 17.69 -14.91 -0.73
N ARG A 68 17.84 -14.33 -1.92
CA ARG A 68 16.81 -14.36 -2.98
C ARG A 68 16.46 -15.78 -3.46
N ASN A 69 17.36 -16.73 -3.26
CA ASN A 69 17.10 -18.14 -3.55
C ASN A 69 15.90 -18.69 -2.78
N ILE A 70 15.69 -18.26 -1.54
CA ILE A 70 14.52 -18.69 -0.73
C ILE A 70 13.22 -18.23 -1.38
N TYR A 71 13.17 -16.99 -1.87
CA TYR A 71 11.99 -16.48 -2.58
C TYR A 71 11.76 -17.20 -3.91
N ALA A 72 12.83 -17.59 -4.61
CA ALA A 72 12.71 -18.42 -5.80
C ALA A 72 12.12 -19.79 -5.47
N ASP A 73 12.53 -20.41 -4.36
CA ASP A 73 11.97 -21.69 -3.90
C ASP A 73 10.50 -21.55 -3.50
N ILE A 74 10.11 -20.49 -2.82
CA ILE A 74 8.70 -20.19 -2.52
C ILE A 74 7.88 -20.10 -3.81
N MET A 75 8.40 -19.43 -4.84
CA MET A 75 7.72 -19.33 -6.14
C MET A 75 7.54 -20.70 -6.80
N LEU A 76 8.52 -21.59 -6.67
CA LEU A 76 8.47 -22.95 -7.24
C LEU A 76 7.45 -23.83 -6.48
N GLU A 77 7.48 -23.80 -5.17
CA GLU A 77 6.61 -24.58 -4.31
C GLU A 77 5.13 -24.12 -4.39
N SER A 78 4.91 -22.82 -4.61
CA SER A 78 3.56 -22.25 -4.72
C SER A 78 3.01 -22.23 -6.16
N HIS A 79 3.33 -23.26 -6.95
CA HIS A 79 2.91 -23.37 -8.35
C HIS A 79 1.38 -23.45 -8.56
N TYR A 80 0.63 -23.73 -7.52
CA TYR A 80 -0.85 -23.75 -7.52
C TYR A 80 -1.49 -22.37 -7.37
N THR A 81 -0.72 -21.33 -7.02
CA THR A 81 -1.22 -19.94 -6.94
C THR A 81 -1.12 -19.26 -8.30
N ASN A 82 -2.17 -18.51 -8.64
CA ASN A 82 -2.20 -17.77 -9.91
C ASN A 82 -1.39 -16.48 -9.84
N THR A 83 -1.39 -15.81 -8.68
CA THR A 83 -0.73 -14.50 -8.52
C THR A 83 0.08 -14.46 -7.24
N HIS A 84 1.29 -13.94 -7.33
CA HIS A 84 2.19 -13.73 -6.20
C HIS A 84 2.41 -12.24 -5.99
N VAL A 85 2.18 -11.75 -4.79
CA VAL A 85 2.40 -10.35 -4.43
C VAL A 85 3.43 -10.29 -3.30
N PHE A 86 4.55 -9.62 -3.56
CA PHE A 86 5.60 -9.41 -2.58
C PHE A 86 5.50 -7.99 -2.03
N THR A 87 5.26 -7.86 -0.73
CA THR A 87 5.22 -6.56 -0.04
C THR A 87 6.61 -6.04 0.33
N GLN A 88 7.63 -6.87 0.18
CA GLN A 88 9.03 -6.51 0.42
C GLN A 88 9.61 -5.75 -0.76
N VAL A 89 10.44 -4.74 -0.47
CA VAL A 89 11.12 -3.96 -1.50
C VAL A 89 12.52 -4.52 -1.74
N PHE A 90 12.78 -4.97 -2.95
CA PHE A 90 14.04 -5.57 -3.36
C PHE A 90 14.95 -4.56 -4.09
N SER A 91 15.27 -3.45 -3.41
CA SER A 91 15.94 -2.29 -4.01
C SER A 91 17.45 -2.43 -4.19
N GLN A 92 18.06 -3.45 -3.60
CA GLN A 92 19.49 -3.68 -3.71
C GLN A 92 19.79 -5.11 -4.20
N PRO A 93 20.93 -5.33 -4.89
CA PRO A 93 21.36 -6.66 -5.27
C PRO A 93 21.49 -7.59 -4.06
N ASP A 94 21.18 -8.86 -4.29
CA ASP A 94 21.38 -9.88 -3.27
C ASP A 94 22.86 -10.14 -3.03
N ARG A 95 23.30 -9.95 -1.80
CA ARG A 95 24.68 -10.24 -1.40
C ARG A 95 25.08 -11.72 -1.54
N PHE A 96 24.12 -12.62 -1.70
CA PHE A 96 24.31 -14.04 -1.89
C PHE A 96 24.17 -14.48 -3.37
N GLY A 97 23.93 -13.54 -4.28
CA GLY A 97 23.88 -13.79 -5.72
C GLY A 97 22.60 -14.47 -6.22
N GLY A 98 21.54 -14.48 -5.46
CA GLY A 98 20.28 -15.15 -5.81
C GLY A 98 19.35 -14.40 -6.76
N ASP A 99 19.72 -13.19 -7.20
CA ASP A 99 18.83 -12.33 -8.01
C ASP A 99 18.38 -12.97 -9.32
N SER A 100 19.31 -13.63 -10.04
CA SER A 100 19.00 -14.27 -11.32
C SER A 100 18.01 -15.43 -11.15
N ARG A 101 18.20 -16.26 -10.13
CA ARG A 101 17.31 -17.38 -9.84
C ARG A 101 15.92 -16.89 -9.43
N PHE A 102 15.85 -15.83 -8.65
CA PHE A 102 14.55 -15.23 -8.29
C PHE A 102 13.88 -14.61 -9.52
N ALA A 103 14.63 -13.90 -10.37
CA ALA A 103 14.11 -13.36 -11.62
C ALA A 103 13.55 -14.46 -12.53
N GLU A 104 14.25 -15.61 -12.67
CA GLU A 104 13.74 -16.78 -13.39
C GLU A 104 12.43 -17.32 -12.81
N GLY A 105 12.29 -17.33 -11.49
CA GLY A 105 11.05 -17.71 -10.81
C GLY A 105 9.88 -16.77 -11.09
N LEU A 106 10.15 -15.50 -11.37
CA LEU A 106 9.14 -14.50 -11.72
C LEU A 106 8.65 -14.61 -13.17
N VAL A 107 9.49 -15.13 -14.08
CA VAL A 107 9.15 -15.28 -15.50
C VAL A 107 7.94 -16.20 -15.66
N ASN A 108 7.00 -15.80 -16.53
CA ASN A 108 5.78 -16.56 -16.85
C ASN A 108 4.81 -16.74 -15.66
N ARG A 109 4.96 -15.96 -14.60
CA ARG A 109 4.04 -15.94 -13.47
C ARG A 109 3.44 -14.54 -13.28
N LEU A 110 2.19 -14.48 -12.86
CA LEU A 110 1.60 -13.22 -12.44
C LEU A 110 2.21 -12.85 -11.09
N SER A 111 3.26 -12.02 -11.14
CA SER A 111 3.97 -11.55 -9.95
C SER A 111 3.95 -10.04 -9.88
N VAL A 112 3.74 -9.51 -8.68
CA VAL A 112 3.80 -8.07 -8.40
C VAL A 112 4.82 -7.85 -7.29
N LEU A 113 5.82 -7.04 -7.58
CA LEU A 113 6.82 -6.61 -6.61
C LEU A 113 6.49 -5.24 -6.05
N SER A 114 6.98 -4.94 -4.86
CA SER A 114 6.73 -3.67 -4.19
C SER A 114 7.80 -2.63 -4.46
N ALA A 115 7.35 -1.39 -4.58
CA ALA A 115 8.16 -0.19 -4.47
C ALA A 115 7.67 0.66 -3.31
N ALA A 116 8.55 1.35 -2.62
CA ALA A 116 8.22 2.22 -1.51
C ALA A 116 8.64 3.67 -1.80
N PRO A 117 7.76 4.66 -1.55
CA PRO A 117 8.14 6.05 -1.69
C PRO A 117 9.17 6.45 -0.65
N THR A 118 10.02 7.38 -1.01
CA THR A 118 11.05 7.94 -0.14
C THR A 118 11.15 9.44 -0.29
N SER A 119 11.57 10.11 0.77
CA SER A 119 11.87 11.54 0.75
C SER A 119 13.23 11.88 0.11
N GLN A 120 14.09 10.86 -0.06
CA GLN A 120 15.38 11.05 -0.70
C GLN A 120 15.21 11.10 -2.22
N LYS A 121 15.78 12.15 -2.84
CA LYS A 121 15.87 12.20 -4.29
C LYS A 121 16.87 11.14 -4.76
N ASP A 122 16.50 10.43 -5.81
CA ASP A 122 17.43 9.58 -6.58
C ASP A 122 17.92 8.31 -5.87
N THR A 123 17.04 7.58 -5.25
CA THR A 123 17.38 6.34 -4.51
C THR A 123 17.32 5.07 -5.34
N GLY A 124 17.35 5.15 -6.64
CA GLY A 124 17.35 3.97 -7.50
C GLY A 124 16.54 4.11 -8.77
N SER A 125 16.50 3.07 -9.57
CA SER A 125 15.73 3.05 -10.81
C SER A 125 14.25 3.26 -10.51
N ALA A 126 13.66 4.28 -11.13
CA ALA A 126 12.21 4.45 -11.10
C ALA A 126 11.51 3.15 -11.50
N PRO A 127 10.38 2.79 -10.86
CA PRO A 127 9.66 1.59 -11.24
C PRO A 127 9.23 1.70 -12.70
N TYR A 128 9.43 0.62 -13.43
CA TYR A 128 8.98 0.55 -14.81
C TYR A 128 7.46 0.41 -14.82
N VAL A 129 6.77 1.43 -15.29
CA VAL A 129 5.30 1.43 -15.40
C VAL A 129 4.90 0.62 -16.62
N LYS A 130 4.33 -0.56 -16.39
CA LYS A 130 3.80 -1.44 -17.46
C LYS A 130 2.33 -1.17 -17.78
N THR A 131 1.73 -0.16 -17.14
CA THR A 131 0.32 0.16 -17.30
C THR A 131 0.15 1.64 -17.67
N SER A 132 -0.86 1.94 -18.46
CA SER A 132 -1.20 3.31 -18.82
C SER A 132 -2.47 3.73 -18.10
N VAL A 133 -2.46 4.93 -17.53
CA VAL A 133 -3.66 5.54 -16.96
C VAL A 133 -4.29 6.43 -18.02
N PHE A 134 -5.52 6.12 -18.40
CA PHE A 134 -6.32 6.95 -19.31
C PHE A 134 -7.30 7.76 -18.48
N GLY A 135 -7.22 9.08 -18.56
CA GLY A 135 -8.14 9.98 -17.87
C GLY A 135 -8.07 11.39 -18.44
N GLY A 136 -9.22 12.08 -18.47
CA GLY A 136 -9.29 13.51 -18.79
C GLY A 136 -9.26 14.30 -17.48
N GLY A 137 -8.41 15.33 -17.40
CA GLY A 137 -8.31 16.23 -16.26
C GLY A 137 -6.89 16.42 -15.75
N ASP A 138 -6.73 17.28 -14.78
CA ASP A 138 -5.43 17.55 -14.14
C ASP A 138 -5.11 16.47 -13.08
N ILE A 139 -4.76 15.28 -13.58
CA ILE A 139 -4.45 14.11 -12.73
C ILE A 139 -3.26 14.42 -11.81
N LYS A 140 -2.28 15.21 -12.27
CA LYS A 140 -1.05 15.53 -11.53
C LYS A 140 -1.29 16.21 -10.20
N ASN A 141 -2.35 17.01 -10.08
CA ASN A 141 -2.69 17.69 -8.84
C ASN A 141 -3.62 16.86 -7.93
N SER A 142 -4.12 15.73 -8.44
CA SER A 142 -5.05 14.85 -7.71
C SER A 142 -4.41 13.58 -7.17
N ILE A 143 -3.15 13.30 -7.53
CA ILE A 143 -2.39 12.13 -7.09
C ILE A 143 -1.29 12.53 -6.12
N TRP A 144 -0.90 11.60 -5.28
CA TRP A 144 0.22 11.82 -4.37
C TRP A 144 1.54 11.85 -5.15
N ASN A 145 2.35 12.85 -4.85
CA ASN A 145 3.66 13.03 -5.45
C ASN A 145 4.74 12.79 -4.40
N PHE A 146 5.70 11.95 -4.71
CA PHE A 146 6.83 11.64 -3.85
C PHE A 146 8.12 12.17 -4.45
N SER A 147 9.06 12.56 -3.57
CA SER A 147 10.37 13.08 -3.99
C SER A 147 11.26 12.02 -4.61
N GLY A 148 11.04 10.75 -4.26
CA GLY A 148 11.77 9.61 -4.77
C GLY A 148 11.05 8.30 -4.51
N MET A 149 11.55 7.23 -5.10
CA MET A 149 10.99 5.89 -4.99
C MET A 149 12.12 4.87 -4.82
N SER A 150 11.99 3.98 -3.84
CA SER A 150 12.82 2.79 -3.71
C SER A 150 12.11 1.66 -4.45
N ALA A 151 12.63 1.27 -5.60
CA ALA A 151 12.06 0.23 -6.46
C ALA A 151 12.93 -1.03 -6.48
N PRO A 152 12.39 -2.19 -6.88
CA PRO A 152 13.19 -3.39 -7.09
C PRO A 152 14.33 -3.14 -8.08
N ILE A 153 15.41 -3.91 -7.99
CA ILE A 153 16.51 -3.85 -8.95
C ILE A 153 16.01 -4.22 -10.36
N LYS A 154 16.70 -3.69 -11.38
CA LYS A 154 16.27 -3.80 -12.77
C LYS A 154 16.00 -5.23 -13.24
N ILE A 155 16.84 -6.19 -12.90
CA ILE A 155 16.65 -7.59 -13.30
C ILE A 155 15.31 -8.16 -12.79
N LEU A 156 14.88 -7.78 -11.59
CA LEU A 156 13.59 -8.21 -11.03
C LEU A 156 12.43 -7.47 -11.68
N GLN A 157 12.58 -6.16 -11.94
CA GLN A 157 11.54 -5.39 -12.64
C GLN A 157 11.28 -5.90 -14.05
N ASP A 158 12.34 -6.26 -14.80
CA ASP A 158 12.22 -6.74 -16.17
C ASP A 158 11.47 -8.08 -16.25
N ASN A 159 11.56 -8.91 -15.20
CA ASN A 159 11.01 -10.26 -15.15
C ASN A 159 9.72 -10.40 -14.34
N THR A 160 9.28 -9.37 -13.64
CA THR A 160 7.97 -9.35 -12.96
C THR A 160 6.85 -8.86 -13.87
N TYR A 161 5.61 -9.28 -13.57
CA TYR A 161 4.42 -8.79 -14.29
C TYR A 161 4.17 -7.30 -14.03
N GLY A 162 4.40 -6.84 -12.80
CA GLY A 162 4.20 -5.45 -12.42
C GLY A 162 4.91 -5.05 -11.14
N VAL A 163 4.97 -3.75 -10.91
CA VAL A 163 5.46 -3.17 -9.66
C VAL A 163 4.35 -2.31 -9.07
N GLY A 164 3.98 -2.62 -7.83
CA GLY A 164 2.99 -1.89 -7.06
C GLY A 164 3.63 -1.00 -6.01
N VAL A 165 3.00 0.09 -5.66
CA VAL A 165 3.50 0.99 -4.61
C VAL A 165 2.91 0.58 -3.26
N THR A 166 3.77 0.32 -2.29
CA THR A 166 3.38 -0.01 -0.92
C THR A 166 3.26 1.28 -0.11
N VAL A 167 2.08 1.90 -0.16
CA VAL A 167 1.75 3.10 0.62
C VAL A 167 0.40 2.91 1.28
N THR A 168 0.37 3.03 2.59
CA THR A 168 -0.85 2.97 3.38
C THR A 168 -1.26 4.30 3.97
N THR A 169 -0.33 5.27 4.04
CA THR A 169 -0.59 6.57 4.62
C THR A 169 -0.08 7.69 3.71
N PRO A 170 -0.84 8.77 3.54
CA PRO A 170 -0.32 9.94 2.85
C PRO A 170 0.91 10.48 3.59
N PRO A 171 1.94 10.94 2.88
CA PRO A 171 3.14 11.54 3.48
C PRO A 171 2.88 12.95 4.05
N LEU A 172 1.62 13.30 4.32
CA LEU A 172 1.24 14.64 4.75
C LEU A 172 1.32 14.72 6.28
N PRO A 173 2.29 15.48 6.83
CA PRO A 173 2.39 15.71 8.27
C PRO A 173 1.18 16.45 8.87
N ASP A 174 0.35 17.07 8.02
CA ASP A 174 -0.76 17.93 8.42
C ASP A 174 -2.15 17.29 8.27
N THR A 175 -2.25 15.97 8.06
CA THR A 175 -3.55 15.30 8.13
C THR A 175 -3.97 15.18 9.61
N PRO A 176 -5.05 15.83 10.03
CA PRO A 176 -5.39 15.96 11.45
C PRO A 176 -5.79 14.65 12.15
N ASN A 177 -5.74 13.51 11.49
CA ASN A 177 -6.22 12.22 12.00
C ASN A 177 -5.20 11.09 11.83
N PHE A 178 -3.91 11.37 12.06
CA PHE A 178 -2.90 10.33 12.09
C PHE A 178 -2.93 9.59 13.45
N ASP A 179 -3.91 8.72 13.61
CA ASP A 179 -4.03 7.81 14.77
C ASP A 179 -3.42 6.42 14.51
N GLY A 180 -2.70 6.26 13.41
CA GLY A 180 -2.13 4.98 12.98
C GLY A 180 -3.12 4.03 12.30
N THR A 181 -4.38 4.40 12.19
CA THR A 181 -5.40 3.56 11.57
C THR A 181 -5.50 3.84 10.06
N VAL A 182 -5.30 2.81 9.25
CA VAL A 182 -5.44 2.89 7.79
C VAL A 182 -6.90 2.72 7.40
N ARG A 183 -7.54 3.79 6.91
CA ARG A 183 -8.95 3.77 6.48
C ARG A 183 -9.13 3.91 4.97
N SER A 184 -8.06 4.27 4.28
CA SER A 184 -8.06 4.43 2.82
C SER A 184 -6.65 4.15 2.28
N ALA A 185 -6.59 3.70 1.05
CA ALA A 185 -5.33 3.54 0.33
C ALA A 185 -5.47 4.20 -1.05
N PRO A 186 -4.42 4.84 -1.57
CA PRO A 186 -4.44 5.36 -2.93
C PRO A 186 -4.45 4.20 -3.91
N LEU A 187 -5.24 4.32 -4.96
CA LEU A 187 -5.22 3.37 -6.08
C LEU A 187 -4.16 3.77 -7.13
N ILE A 188 -3.79 5.03 -7.15
CA ILE A 188 -2.80 5.60 -8.09
C ILE A 188 -1.91 6.57 -7.30
N VAL A 189 -0.62 6.49 -7.51
CA VAL A 189 0.39 7.38 -6.95
C VAL A 189 1.37 7.85 -8.03
#